data_6dcb832eef436f2261a1a262f380d873
#
_entry.id   6dcb832eef436f2261a1a262f380d873
#
_cell.length_a   1.000
_cell.length_b   1.000
_cell.length_c   1.000
_cell.angle_alpha   90.00
_cell.angle_beta   90.00
_cell.angle_gamma   90.00
#
_symmetry.space_group_name_H-M   'P 1'
#
loop_
_entity.id
_entity.type
_entity.pdbx_description
1 polymer ?
#
loop_
_entity_poly.entity_id
_entity_poly.type
_entity_poly.pdbx_seq_one_letter_code
_entity_poly.pdbx_strand_id
1 'polypeptide(L)'
;MAYDNSCTAAQRRYIEVLAKDLTDEQLNTAIRKTGTSSNRVYGSIYTRRNQRLKYLTKNYASALINLLKDEEYVNSLVAADGHEEEGEN
;
A
#
# COMPACT_ATOMS: atom_id res chain seq x y z
N MET A 1 -14.68 -18.18 17.48
CA MET A 1 -14.21 -17.60 17.17
C MET A 1 -13.39 -17.73 16.17
N ALA A 2 -13.52 -17.28 15.49
CA ALA A 2 -12.82 -17.43 14.38
C ALA A 2 -11.53 -16.79 14.41
N TYR A 3 -10.71 -17.14 13.53
CA TYR A 3 -9.49 -16.49 13.41
C TYR A 3 -9.65 -15.20 12.73
N ASP A 4 -8.93 -14.20 13.14
CA ASP A 4 -8.89 -12.92 12.48
C ASP A 4 -7.47 -12.73 11.94
N ASN A 5 -7.32 -13.00 10.66
CA ASN A 5 -6.04 -12.83 10.01
C ASN A 5 -5.83 -11.41 9.49
N SER A 6 -6.78 -10.53 9.74
CA SER A 6 -6.65 -9.15 9.30
C SER A 6 -5.47 -8.48 9.96
N CYS A 7 -4.88 -7.53 9.26
CA CYS A 7 -3.78 -6.78 9.83
C CYS A 7 -4.23 -6.00 11.06
N THR A 8 -3.29 -5.72 11.94
CA THR A 8 -3.60 -5.01 13.17
C THR A 8 -3.75 -3.53 12.91
N ALA A 9 -4.38 -2.84 13.86
CA ALA A 9 -4.49 -1.39 13.76
C ALA A 9 -3.11 -0.74 13.75
N ALA A 10 -2.16 -1.30 14.49
CA ALA A 10 -0.80 -0.77 14.51
C ALA A 10 -0.16 -0.92 13.15
N GLN A 11 -0.37 -2.04 12.47
CA GLN A 11 0.17 -2.23 11.13
C GLN A 11 -0.43 -1.22 10.16
N ARG A 12 -1.73 -1.01 10.23
CA ARG A 12 -2.38 -0.04 9.35
C ARG A 12 -1.83 1.37 9.57
N ARG A 13 -1.68 1.75 10.82
CA ARG A 13 -1.14 3.07 11.14
C ARG A 13 0.29 3.23 10.60
N TYR A 14 1.09 2.19 10.77
CA TYR A 14 2.45 2.23 10.30
C TYR A 14 2.51 2.38 8.78
N ILE A 15 1.66 1.62 8.09
CA ILE A 15 1.59 1.72 6.63
C ILE A 15 1.19 3.14 6.22
N GLU A 16 0.22 3.73 6.92
CA GLU A 16 -0.20 5.09 6.58
C GLU A 16 0.93 6.08 6.76
N VAL A 17 1.73 5.90 7.82
CA VAL A 17 2.86 6.80 8.05
C VAL A 17 3.90 6.62 6.95
N LEU A 18 4.22 5.38 6.62
CA LEU A 18 5.22 5.12 5.60
C LEU A 18 4.78 5.60 4.21
N ALA A 19 3.48 5.55 3.96
CA ALA A 19 2.94 5.87 2.65
C ALA A 19 2.35 7.27 2.57
N LYS A 20 2.60 8.11 3.57
CA LYS A 20 1.92 9.40 3.64
C LYS A 20 2.22 10.26 2.42
N ASP A 21 3.39 10.11 1.83
CA ASP A 21 3.78 10.91 0.68
C ASP A 21 3.47 10.24 -0.65
N LEU A 22 2.89 9.04 -0.60
CA LEU A 22 2.54 8.32 -1.82
C LEU A 22 1.10 8.60 -2.19
N THR A 23 0.84 8.64 -3.49
CA THR A 23 -0.53 8.71 -3.97
C THR A 23 -1.20 7.36 -3.75
N ASP A 24 -2.53 7.34 -3.86
CA ASP A 24 -3.25 6.09 -3.74
C ASP A 24 -2.84 5.10 -4.82
N GLU A 25 -2.56 5.58 -6.02
CA GLU A 25 -2.13 4.69 -7.08
C GLU A 25 -0.77 4.10 -6.77
N GLN A 26 0.14 4.89 -6.24
CA GLN A 26 1.46 4.39 -5.87
C GLN A 26 1.33 3.36 -4.76
N LEU A 27 0.49 3.64 -3.78
CA LEU A 27 0.26 2.68 -2.70
C LEU A 27 -0.34 1.40 -3.25
N ASN A 28 -1.29 1.50 -4.16
CA ASN A 28 -1.90 0.32 -4.76
C ASN A 28 -0.87 -0.51 -5.51
N THR A 29 0.07 0.15 -6.17
CA THR A 29 1.16 -0.57 -6.86
C THR A 29 1.98 -1.37 -5.87
N ALA A 30 2.30 -0.77 -4.72
CA ALA A 30 3.05 -1.48 -3.68
C ALA A 30 2.25 -2.66 -3.14
N ILE A 31 0.95 -2.46 -2.95
CA ILE A 31 0.09 -3.53 -2.45
C ILE A 31 0.07 -4.71 -3.44
N ARG A 32 -0.02 -4.41 -4.74
CA ARG A 32 0.01 -5.47 -5.73
C ARG A 32 1.31 -6.23 -5.69
N LYS A 33 2.38 -5.54 -5.39
CA LYS A 33 3.69 -6.16 -5.32
C LYS A 33 3.76 -7.22 -4.23
N THR A 34 2.95 -7.07 -3.19
CA THR A 34 2.92 -8.06 -2.11
C THR A 34 2.24 -9.35 -2.53
N GLY A 35 1.45 -9.31 -3.60
CA GLY A 35 0.77 -10.50 -4.07
C GLY A 35 -0.63 -10.69 -3.52
N THR A 36 -1.17 -9.71 -2.83
CA THR A 36 -2.52 -9.87 -2.30
C THR A 36 -3.54 -10.00 -3.43
N SER A 37 -4.49 -10.89 -3.24
CA SER A 37 -5.53 -11.11 -4.23
C SER A 37 -6.83 -10.41 -3.88
N SER A 38 -6.89 -9.72 -2.75
CA SER A 38 -8.12 -9.09 -2.32
C SER A 38 -8.35 -7.81 -3.10
N ASN A 39 -9.42 -7.77 -3.86
CA ASN A 39 -9.76 -6.57 -4.62
C ASN A 39 -10.22 -5.44 -3.72
N ARG A 40 -10.69 -5.77 -2.53
CA ARG A 40 -11.22 -4.74 -1.64
C ARG A 40 -10.15 -3.82 -1.11
N VAL A 41 -8.91 -4.31 -1.09
CA VAL A 41 -7.80 -3.49 -0.63
C VAL A 41 -7.63 -2.25 -1.49
N TYR A 42 -7.94 -2.37 -2.78
CA TYR A 42 -7.75 -1.26 -3.69
C TYR A 42 -8.92 -0.27 -3.65
N GLY A 43 -10.10 -0.74 -3.29
CA GLY A 43 -11.24 0.11 -3.02
C GLY A 43 -11.50 1.23 -4.00
N SER A 44 -12.40 2.09 -3.61
CA SER A 44 -12.72 3.29 -4.34
C SER A 44 -11.83 4.42 -3.85
N ILE A 45 -11.58 5.39 -4.72
CA ILE A 45 -10.79 6.56 -4.29
C ILE A 45 -11.49 7.31 -3.14
N TYR A 46 -12.77 7.07 -2.96
CA TYR A 46 -13.50 7.71 -1.88
C TYR A 46 -13.40 6.94 -0.57
N THR A 47 -12.78 5.78 -0.59
CA THR A 47 -12.61 4.99 0.62
C THR A 47 -11.29 5.35 1.28
N ARG A 48 -11.33 5.64 2.57
CA ARG A 48 -10.11 6.00 3.29
C ARG A 48 -9.13 4.83 3.27
N ARG A 49 -7.85 5.18 3.20
CA ARG A 49 -6.80 4.17 3.17
C ARG A 49 -6.91 3.19 4.34
N ASN A 50 -7.17 3.72 5.53
CA ASN A 50 -7.25 2.85 6.71
C ASN A 50 -8.32 1.80 6.53
N GLN A 51 -9.45 2.16 5.94
CA GLN A 51 -10.53 1.21 5.73
C GLN A 51 -10.17 0.18 4.69
N ARG A 52 -9.48 0.61 3.62
CA ARG A 52 -9.06 -0.34 2.60
C ARG A 52 -8.02 -1.31 3.15
N LEU A 53 -7.12 -0.80 3.96
CA LEU A 53 -6.05 -1.62 4.50
C LEU A 53 -6.55 -2.70 5.43
N LYS A 54 -7.77 -2.57 5.95
CA LYS A 54 -8.35 -3.60 6.79
C LYS A 54 -8.48 -4.94 6.07
N TYR A 55 -8.51 -4.90 4.74
CA TYR A 55 -8.66 -6.13 3.97
C TYR A 55 -7.33 -6.84 3.72
N LEU A 56 -6.23 -6.26 4.16
CA LEU A 56 -4.95 -6.96 4.13
C LEU A 56 -4.87 -7.95 5.28
N THR A 57 -4.27 -9.09 5.03
CA THR A 57 -3.94 -10.00 6.12
C THR A 57 -2.67 -9.52 6.79
N LYS A 58 -2.37 -10.09 7.96
CA LYS A 58 -1.16 -9.73 8.69
C LYS A 58 0.08 -9.99 7.84
N ASN A 59 0.09 -11.09 7.09
CA ASN A 59 1.25 -11.43 6.28
C ASN A 59 1.47 -10.42 5.17
N TYR A 60 0.40 -10.04 4.48
CA TYR A 60 0.53 -9.06 3.41
C TYR A 60 0.83 -7.67 3.96
N ALA A 61 0.29 -7.36 5.13
CA ALA A 61 0.61 -6.10 5.75
C ALA A 61 2.09 -6.03 6.12
N SER A 62 2.64 -7.10 6.65
CA SER A 62 4.07 -7.15 6.95
C SER A 62 4.91 -7.01 5.69
N ALA A 63 4.51 -7.68 4.62
CA ALA A 63 5.23 -7.57 3.35
C ALA A 63 5.18 -6.15 2.83
N LEU A 64 4.02 -5.51 2.92
CA LEU A 64 3.87 -4.13 2.47
C LEU A 64 4.74 -3.19 3.30
N ILE A 65 4.76 -3.38 4.61
CA ILE A 65 5.60 -2.57 5.48
C ILE A 65 7.06 -2.70 5.06
N ASN A 66 7.51 -3.92 4.79
CA ASN A 66 8.90 -4.13 4.37
C ASN A 66 9.19 -3.43 3.05
N LEU A 67 8.25 -3.45 2.12
CA LEU A 67 8.44 -2.74 0.86
C LEU A 67 8.53 -1.24 1.08
N LEU A 68 7.64 -0.71 1.91
CA LEU A 68 7.60 0.73 2.13
C LEU A 68 8.76 1.24 2.95
N LYS A 69 9.42 0.36 3.70
CA LYS A 69 10.62 0.74 4.43
C LYS A 69 11.83 0.77 3.52
N ASP A 70 11.75 0.18 2.35
CA ASP A 70 12.85 0.16 1.40
C ASP A 70 12.82 1.48 0.63
N GLU A 71 13.73 2.36 0.98
CA GLU A 71 13.75 3.69 0.37
C GLU A 71 13.98 3.63 -1.12
N GLU A 72 14.78 2.68 -1.58
CA GLU A 72 15.01 2.55 -3.00
C GLU A 72 13.72 2.20 -3.73
N TYR A 73 12.94 1.29 -3.15
CA TYR A 73 11.69 0.92 -3.77
C TYR A 73 10.72 2.09 -3.79
N VAL A 74 10.60 2.80 -2.67
CA VAL A 74 9.70 3.95 -2.60
C VAL A 74 10.13 5.02 -3.59
N ASN A 75 11.43 5.28 -3.67
CA ASN A 75 11.92 6.27 -4.62
C ASN A 75 11.63 5.85 -6.05
N SER A 76 11.69 4.55 -6.34
CA SER A 76 11.38 4.09 -7.68
C SER A 76 9.90 4.26 -8.01
N LEU A 77 9.02 4.10 -7.02
CA LEU A 77 7.60 4.34 -7.24
C LEU A 77 7.33 5.78 -7.60
N VAL A 78 7.93 6.68 -6.82
CA VAL A 78 7.75 8.11 -7.04
C VAL A 78 8.37 8.53 -8.36
N ALA A 79 9.56 8.02 -8.65
CA ALA A 79 10.25 8.36 -9.87
C ALA A 79 9.51 7.85 -11.11
N ALA A 80 8.94 6.64 -11.01
CA ALA A 80 8.21 6.10 -12.15
C ALA A 80 6.99 6.96 -12.46
N ASP A 81 6.29 7.39 -11.42
CA ASP A 81 5.13 8.23 -11.59
C ASP A 81 5.53 9.56 -12.22
N GLY A 82 6.56 10.19 -11.67
CA GLY A 82 7.04 11.44 -12.22
C GLY A 82 7.63 11.27 -13.60
N HIS A 83 8.31 10.16 -13.82
CA HIS A 83 8.90 9.90 -15.12
C HIS A 83 7.84 9.81 -16.20
N GLU A 84 6.72 9.19 -15.89
CA GLU A 84 5.65 9.09 -16.86
C GLU A 84 5.16 10.45 -17.28
N GLU A 85 5.03 11.35 -16.31
CA GLU A 85 4.60 12.68 -16.64
C GLU A 85 5.61 13.39 -17.52
N GLU A 86 6.86 13.20 -17.20
CA GLU A 86 7.90 13.84 -17.98
C GLU A 86 8.04 13.24 -19.36
N GLY A 87 7.79 11.95 -19.45
CA GLY A 87 7.92 11.27 -20.71
C GLY A 87 6.98 11.77 -21.77
N GLU A 88 5.93 12.44 -21.34
CA GLU A 88 5.00 12.96 -22.30
C GLU A 88 5.46 14.25 -22.93
N ASN A 89 6.38 14.87 -22.32
CA ASN A 89 6.88 16.11 -22.86
C ASN A 89 7.83 15.88 -24.00
#